data_8e4c1e363ee4048801ab46f715690239
#
_entry.id   8e4c1e363ee4048801ab46f715690239
#
_cell.length_a   1.000
_cell.length_b   1.000
_cell.length_c   1.000
_cell.angle_alpha   90.00
_cell.angle_beta   90.00
_cell.angle_gamma   90.00
#
_symmetry.space_group_name_H-M   'P 1'
#
loop_
_entity.id
_entity.type
_entity.pdbx_description
1 polymer ?
#
loop_
_entity_poly.entity_id
_entity_poly.type
_entity_poly.pdbx_seq_one_letter_code
_entity_poly.pdbx_strand_id
1 'polypeptide(L)'
;MSAASRRRPTTRKGRPVLTREAIAAKALEMAGADGFRSVTMRALAAELGVTVRALYNYVEDRQDVVDLALGLMLDSWNPPPLHPAVWEESVAGYARSLRELYRRWPRALLVSLDEDAPPASVHPNRLLNLDRFLQLLGGIGIGLSAALEVHRHLSLLVLSFALVVDLPAAHATTDRSTLVPDTWLAAHADLDIPALREAAQLPVPTTDTQFDQLVSVVIAQIRSHLDAST
;
A
#
# COMPACT_ATOMS: atom_id res chain seq x y z
N MET A 1 -17.99 28.69 -30.63
CA MET A 1 -16.60 28.55 -31.10
C MET A 1 -15.81 27.91 -29.95
N SER A 2 -15.55 26.60 -30.10
CA SER A 2 -14.88 25.79 -29.08
C SER A 2 -13.37 25.96 -29.21
N ALA A 3 -12.71 26.42 -28.12
CA ALA A 3 -11.26 26.55 -28.08
C ALA A 3 -10.65 25.13 -27.95
N ALA A 4 -10.07 24.63 -29.03
CA ALA A 4 -9.33 23.38 -29.00
C ALA A 4 -8.11 23.52 -28.08
N SER A 5 -8.13 22.78 -26.96
CA SER A 5 -6.98 22.61 -26.07
C SER A 5 -5.82 22.02 -26.85
N ARG A 6 -4.79 22.82 -27.12
CA ARG A 6 -3.54 22.35 -27.75
C ARG A 6 -2.85 21.40 -26.76
N ARG A 7 -2.92 20.10 -27.02
CA ARG A 7 -2.09 19.10 -26.37
C ARG A 7 -0.61 19.48 -26.52
N ARG A 8 0.10 19.70 -25.41
CA ARG A 8 1.56 19.90 -25.42
C ARG A 8 2.24 18.67 -26.00
N PRO A 9 3.30 18.83 -26.84
CA PRO A 9 4.00 17.70 -27.40
C PRO A 9 4.70 16.88 -26.30
N THR A 10 4.56 15.57 -26.35
CA THR A 10 5.14 14.60 -25.40
C THR A 10 6.65 14.40 -25.58
N THR A 11 7.24 14.94 -26.65
CA THR A 11 8.69 14.87 -26.93
C THR A 11 9.21 16.20 -27.47
N ARG A 12 10.42 16.58 -27.01
CA ARG A 12 11.17 17.70 -27.55
C ARG A 12 12.53 17.17 -28.05
N LYS A 13 12.81 17.25 -29.35
CA LYS A 13 14.03 16.72 -30.00
C LYS A 13 14.30 15.24 -29.65
N GLY A 14 13.25 14.38 -29.70
CA GLY A 14 13.38 12.95 -29.43
C GLY A 14 13.57 12.56 -27.95
N ARG A 15 13.52 13.52 -27.02
CA ARG A 15 13.52 13.24 -25.56
C ARG A 15 12.14 13.49 -24.97
N PRO A 16 11.72 12.68 -23.98
CA PRO A 16 10.49 12.95 -23.23
C PRO A 16 10.50 14.37 -22.65
N VAL A 17 9.36 15.06 -22.72
CA VAL A 17 9.22 16.38 -22.08
C VAL A 17 9.15 16.15 -20.58
N LEU A 18 10.03 16.77 -19.80
CA LEU A 18 9.97 16.76 -18.35
C LEU A 18 8.67 17.45 -17.89
N THR A 19 7.90 16.79 -17.03
CA THR A 19 6.67 17.30 -16.41
C THR A 19 6.64 16.95 -14.94
N ARG A 20 5.77 17.63 -14.15
CA ARG A 20 5.57 17.27 -12.72
C ARG A 20 5.12 15.83 -12.55
N GLU A 21 4.26 15.33 -13.45
CA GLU A 21 3.77 13.95 -13.47
C GLU A 21 4.91 12.96 -13.76
N ALA A 22 5.81 13.26 -14.70
CA ALA A 22 6.96 12.42 -14.99
C ALA A 22 7.96 12.37 -13.81
N ILE A 23 8.14 13.50 -13.12
CA ILE A 23 8.96 13.60 -11.90
C ILE A 23 8.34 12.76 -10.79
N ALA A 24 7.02 12.92 -10.54
CA ALA A 24 6.28 12.16 -9.54
C ALA A 24 6.35 10.64 -9.81
N ALA A 25 6.13 10.23 -11.06
CA ALA A 25 6.15 8.82 -11.45
C ALA A 25 7.53 8.18 -11.23
N LYS A 26 8.62 8.86 -11.61
CA LYS A 26 9.97 8.36 -11.39
C LYS A 26 10.33 8.34 -9.90
N ALA A 27 9.96 9.37 -9.15
CA ALA A 27 10.17 9.41 -7.70
C ALA A 27 9.43 8.27 -6.99
N LEU A 28 8.19 7.99 -7.39
CA LEU A 28 7.38 6.89 -6.85
C LEU A 28 7.98 5.52 -7.18
N GLU A 29 8.48 5.34 -8.42
CA GLU A 29 9.20 4.13 -8.83
C GLU A 29 10.44 3.88 -7.95
N MET A 30 11.27 4.91 -7.75
CA MET A 30 12.47 4.84 -6.90
C MET A 30 12.08 4.55 -5.44
N ALA A 31 11.08 5.24 -4.91
CA ALA A 31 10.60 5.04 -3.55
C ALA A 31 9.99 3.64 -3.35
N GLY A 32 9.30 3.11 -4.36
CA GLY A 32 8.77 1.74 -4.34
C GLY A 32 9.85 0.67 -4.26
N ALA A 33 11.00 0.90 -4.90
CA ALA A 33 12.14 -0.01 -4.89
C ALA A 33 12.97 0.09 -3.61
N ASP A 34 13.32 1.32 -3.17
CA ASP A 34 14.37 1.55 -2.17
C ASP A 34 13.93 2.48 -1.01
N GLY A 35 12.66 2.90 -0.97
CA GLY A 35 12.13 3.87 -0.01
C GLY A 35 12.43 5.33 -0.38
N PHE A 36 11.74 6.27 0.27
CA PHE A 36 11.88 7.70 -0.04
C PHE A 36 13.27 8.27 0.28
N ARG A 37 14.04 7.64 1.16
CA ARG A 37 15.44 8.04 1.42
C ARG A 37 16.32 7.96 0.19
N SER A 38 16.03 7.08 -0.75
CA SER A 38 16.76 6.97 -2.02
C SER A 38 16.44 8.14 -2.98
N VAL A 39 15.28 8.78 -2.82
CA VAL A 39 14.81 9.88 -3.68
C VAL A 39 15.49 11.18 -3.29
N THR A 40 16.69 11.39 -3.80
CA THR A 40 17.38 12.68 -3.70
C THR A 40 17.26 13.44 -5.01
N MET A 41 17.33 14.78 -4.99
CA MET A 41 17.25 15.61 -6.21
C MET A 41 18.35 15.22 -7.23
N ARG A 42 19.52 14.78 -6.76
CA ARG A 42 20.62 14.34 -7.63
C ARG A 42 20.32 12.98 -8.27
N ALA A 43 19.86 12.00 -7.50
CA ALA A 43 19.50 10.67 -8.00
C ALA A 43 18.33 10.76 -8.98
N LEU A 44 17.29 11.50 -8.63
CA LEU A 44 16.11 11.70 -9.48
C LEU A 44 16.47 12.39 -10.82
N ALA A 45 17.35 13.40 -10.79
CA ALA A 45 17.84 14.05 -12.00
C ALA A 45 18.61 13.07 -12.90
N ALA A 46 19.47 12.22 -12.30
CA ALA A 46 20.21 11.21 -13.03
C ALA A 46 19.29 10.18 -13.69
N GLU A 47 18.29 9.67 -12.97
CA GLU A 47 17.29 8.73 -13.49
C GLU A 47 16.44 9.31 -14.63
N LEU A 48 16.12 10.61 -14.56
CA LEU A 48 15.37 11.30 -15.59
C LEU A 48 16.25 11.80 -16.76
N GLY A 49 17.59 11.66 -16.66
CA GLY A 49 18.53 12.12 -17.68
C GLY A 49 18.55 13.65 -17.85
N VAL A 50 18.31 14.39 -16.74
CA VAL A 50 18.27 15.86 -16.72
C VAL A 50 19.25 16.42 -15.70
N THR A 51 19.44 17.75 -15.69
CA THR A 51 20.19 18.41 -14.62
C THR A 51 19.31 18.68 -13.39
N VAL A 52 19.92 18.73 -12.21
CA VAL A 52 19.20 19.11 -10.97
C VAL A 52 18.53 20.48 -11.12
N ARG A 53 19.20 21.44 -11.81
CA ARG A 53 18.61 22.76 -12.10
C ARG A 53 17.34 22.66 -12.95
N ALA A 54 17.25 21.68 -13.85
CA ALA A 54 16.06 21.48 -14.68
C ALA A 54 14.88 20.99 -13.84
N LEU A 55 15.10 20.19 -12.79
CA LEU A 55 14.05 19.75 -11.85
C LEU A 55 13.44 20.95 -11.12
N TYR A 56 14.27 21.87 -10.62
CA TYR A 56 13.81 23.06 -9.89
C TYR A 56 12.94 24.03 -10.73
N ASN A 57 12.81 23.82 -12.03
CA ASN A 57 11.82 24.55 -12.84
C ASN A 57 10.40 23.99 -12.69
N TYR A 58 10.24 22.79 -12.06
CA TYR A 58 8.98 22.06 -11.95
C TYR A 58 8.58 21.80 -10.50
N VAL A 59 9.55 21.69 -9.60
CA VAL A 59 9.36 21.38 -8.19
C VAL A 59 10.18 22.34 -7.33
N GLU A 60 9.65 22.70 -6.16
CA GLU A 60 10.29 23.67 -5.28
C GLU A 60 11.47 23.07 -4.54
N ASP A 61 11.27 21.88 -4.01
CA ASP A 61 12.27 21.15 -3.23
C ASP A 61 12.04 19.63 -3.28
N ARG A 62 12.77 18.88 -2.45
CA ARG A 62 12.61 17.43 -2.33
C ARG A 62 11.25 17.06 -1.72
N GLN A 63 10.72 17.85 -0.78
CA GLN A 63 9.43 17.58 -0.16
C GLN A 63 8.29 17.68 -1.19
N ASP A 64 8.32 18.69 -2.07
CA ASP A 64 7.35 18.80 -3.19
C ASP A 64 7.39 17.54 -4.08
N VAL A 65 8.57 16.95 -4.32
CA VAL A 65 8.70 15.68 -5.05
C VAL A 65 8.06 14.52 -4.29
N VAL A 66 8.28 14.42 -2.97
CA VAL A 66 7.66 13.38 -2.13
C VAL A 66 6.14 13.51 -2.15
N ASP A 67 5.62 14.71 -1.97
CA ASP A 67 4.18 14.99 -1.96
C ASP A 67 3.52 14.66 -3.30
N LEU A 68 4.18 15.00 -4.41
CA LEU A 68 3.73 14.62 -5.76
C LEU A 68 3.71 13.11 -5.97
N ALA A 69 4.74 12.40 -5.51
CA ALA A 69 4.82 10.95 -5.64
C ALA A 69 3.73 10.24 -4.82
N LEU A 70 3.51 10.69 -3.57
CA LEU A 70 2.43 10.20 -2.71
C LEU A 70 1.06 10.54 -3.28
N GLY A 71 0.87 11.73 -3.83
CA GLY A 71 -0.34 12.12 -4.51
C GLY A 71 -0.66 11.18 -5.68
N LEU A 72 0.33 10.90 -6.54
CA LEU A 72 0.18 9.97 -7.65
C LEU A 72 -0.16 8.54 -7.18
N MET A 73 0.46 8.07 -6.11
CA MET A 73 0.14 6.78 -5.51
C MET A 73 -1.33 6.72 -5.06
N LEU A 74 -1.78 7.73 -4.33
CA LEU A 74 -3.15 7.81 -3.81
C LEU A 74 -4.20 8.02 -4.92
N ASP A 75 -3.87 8.76 -5.98
CA ASP A 75 -4.73 8.91 -7.16
C ASP A 75 -4.89 7.62 -7.95
N SER A 76 -3.88 6.75 -7.92
CA SER A 76 -3.95 5.43 -8.56
C SER A 76 -4.80 4.43 -7.79
N TRP A 77 -5.14 4.70 -6.52
CA TRP A 77 -5.98 3.83 -5.72
C TRP A 77 -7.46 4.16 -5.90
N ASN A 78 -8.15 3.25 -6.55
CA ASN A 78 -9.60 3.32 -6.76
C ASN A 78 -10.26 2.11 -6.09
N PRO A 79 -10.59 2.19 -4.79
CA PRO A 79 -11.28 1.10 -4.10
C PRO A 79 -12.65 0.85 -4.71
N PRO A 80 -13.15 -0.41 -4.69
CA PRO A 80 -14.48 -0.73 -5.20
C PRO A 80 -15.56 0.04 -4.42
N PRO A 81 -16.78 0.20 -5.00
CA PRO A 81 -17.90 0.77 -4.30
C PRO A 81 -18.19 0.02 -3.00
N LEU A 82 -18.53 0.75 -1.95
CA LEU A 82 -18.83 0.20 -0.63
C LEU A 82 -20.34 0.22 -0.39
N HIS A 83 -20.94 -0.95 -0.22
CA HIS A 83 -22.38 -1.12 -0.09
C HIS A 83 -22.76 -1.76 1.27
N PRO A 84 -23.54 -1.08 2.13
CA PRO A 84 -23.96 -1.64 3.43
C PRO A 84 -24.69 -2.98 3.34
N ALA A 85 -25.49 -3.20 2.28
CA ALA A 85 -26.24 -4.46 2.10
C ALA A 85 -25.34 -5.69 1.90
N VAL A 86 -24.11 -5.49 1.42
CA VAL A 86 -23.08 -6.54 1.20
C VAL A 86 -21.78 -6.10 1.86
N TRP A 87 -21.86 -5.65 3.09
CA TRP A 87 -20.75 -4.99 3.79
C TRP A 87 -19.52 -5.91 3.95
N GLU A 88 -19.68 -7.19 4.16
CA GLU A 88 -18.56 -8.13 4.30
C GLU A 88 -17.72 -8.20 3.01
N GLU A 89 -18.43 -8.29 1.88
CA GLU A 89 -17.80 -8.28 0.56
C GLU A 89 -17.14 -6.90 0.27
N SER A 90 -17.80 -5.82 0.67
CA SER A 90 -17.27 -4.45 0.57
C SER A 90 -15.99 -4.27 1.37
N VAL A 91 -15.94 -4.76 2.62
CA VAL A 91 -14.73 -4.73 3.47
C VAL A 91 -13.62 -5.58 2.86
N ALA A 92 -13.94 -6.79 2.41
CA ALA A 92 -12.96 -7.67 1.77
C ALA A 92 -12.40 -7.06 0.47
N GLY A 93 -13.25 -6.49 -0.37
CA GLY A 93 -12.87 -5.80 -1.60
C GLY A 93 -11.98 -4.58 -1.33
N TYR A 94 -12.34 -3.77 -0.33
CA TYR A 94 -11.52 -2.64 0.11
C TYR A 94 -10.12 -3.08 0.57
N ALA A 95 -10.05 -4.12 1.41
CA ALA A 95 -8.79 -4.68 1.89
C ALA A 95 -7.90 -5.19 0.74
N ARG A 96 -8.48 -5.95 -0.20
CA ARG A 96 -7.74 -6.46 -1.37
C ARG A 96 -7.25 -5.32 -2.27
N SER A 97 -8.07 -4.29 -2.50
CA SER A 97 -7.66 -3.13 -3.30
C SER A 97 -6.52 -2.34 -2.64
N LEU A 98 -6.54 -2.22 -1.32
CA LEU A 98 -5.47 -1.57 -0.55
C LEU A 98 -4.18 -2.40 -0.58
N ARG A 99 -4.28 -3.73 -0.45
CA ARG A 99 -3.14 -4.64 -0.59
C ARG A 99 -2.49 -4.52 -1.96
N GLU A 100 -3.29 -4.45 -3.04
CA GLU A 100 -2.77 -4.31 -4.39
C GLU A 100 -2.02 -2.98 -4.58
N LEU A 101 -2.54 -1.88 -4.04
CA LEU A 101 -1.82 -0.61 -3.99
C LEU A 101 -0.45 -0.77 -3.31
N TYR A 102 -0.42 -1.45 -2.16
CA TYR A 102 0.78 -1.64 -1.36
C TYR A 102 1.79 -2.59 -2.03
N ARG A 103 1.33 -3.63 -2.69
CA ARG A 103 2.19 -4.54 -3.48
C ARG A 103 2.89 -3.83 -4.62
N ARG A 104 2.26 -2.81 -5.20
CA ARG A 104 2.81 -2.07 -6.33
C ARG A 104 3.99 -1.17 -5.91
N TRP A 105 3.96 -0.60 -4.69
CA TRP A 105 5.01 0.30 -4.17
C TRP A 105 5.33 0.00 -2.69
N PRO A 106 5.82 -1.19 -2.38
CA PRO A 106 5.87 -1.65 -0.99
C PRO A 106 6.76 -0.80 -0.09
N ARG A 107 7.90 -0.33 -0.56
CA ARG A 107 8.81 0.49 0.24
C ARG A 107 8.40 1.96 0.35
N ALA A 108 7.58 2.45 -0.58
CA ALA A 108 7.01 3.80 -0.48
C ALA A 108 6.04 3.94 0.72
N LEU A 109 5.52 2.82 1.25
CA LEU A 109 4.65 2.83 2.44
C LEU A 109 5.38 3.23 3.72
N LEU A 110 6.70 3.09 3.75
CA LEU A 110 7.53 3.46 4.90
C LEU A 110 7.78 4.98 4.97
N VAL A 111 7.12 5.76 4.13
CA VAL A 111 7.26 7.22 4.09
C VAL A 111 7.11 7.88 5.45
N SER A 112 6.18 7.43 6.28
CA SER A 112 5.98 7.95 7.64
C SER A 112 7.14 7.68 8.59
N LEU A 113 8.04 6.76 8.24
CA LEU A 113 9.28 6.50 8.98
C LEU A 113 10.47 7.28 8.39
N ASP A 114 10.37 7.67 7.12
CA ASP A 114 11.43 8.33 6.36
C ASP A 114 11.26 9.84 6.29
N GLU A 115 10.03 10.34 6.41
CA GLU A 115 9.66 11.74 6.14
C GLU A 115 8.71 12.29 7.20
N ASP A 116 8.92 13.54 7.58
CA ASP A 116 7.94 14.33 8.33
C ASP A 116 6.94 14.92 7.33
N ALA A 117 5.73 14.36 7.29
CA ALA A 117 4.67 14.87 6.41
C ALA A 117 4.00 16.10 7.05
N PRO A 118 4.18 17.32 6.52
CA PRO A 118 3.46 18.49 7.04
C PRO A 118 1.95 18.33 6.80
N PRO A 119 1.09 18.84 7.71
CA PRO A 119 -0.36 18.73 7.61
C PRO A 119 -0.96 19.23 6.28
N ALA A 120 -0.29 20.19 5.65
CA ALA A 120 -0.73 20.79 4.39
C ALA A 120 -0.56 19.88 3.16
N SER A 121 0.27 18.83 3.24
CA SER A 121 0.57 17.92 2.13
C SER A 121 -0.32 16.67 2.11
N VAL A 122 -1.33 16.61 2.96
CA VAL A 122 -2.24 15.44 3.00
C VAL A 122 -3.12 15.42 1.77
N HIS A 123 -2.91 14.40 0.91
CA HIS A 123 -3.69 14.24 -0.31
C HIS A 123 -5.18 13.96 0.00
N PRO A 124 -6.14 14.62 -0.70
CA PRO A 124 -7.57 14.48 -0.41
C PRO A 124 -8.08 13.03 -0.40
N ASN A 125 -7.57 12.16 -1.28
CA ASN A 125 -7.99 10.77 -1.35
C ASN A 125 -7.68 9.97 -0.08
N ARG A 126 -6.70 10.40 0.71
CA ARG A 126 -6.42 9.79 2.03
C ARG A 126 -7.59 10.01 2.99
N LEU A 127 -8.18 11.19 2.97
CA LEU A 127 -9.33 11.53 3.81
C LEU A 127 -10.63 10.94 3.23
N LEU A 128 -10.84 11.08 1.93
CA LEU A 128 -12.05 10.60 1.26
C LEU A 128 -12.23 9.08 1.36
N ASN A 129 -11.16 8.31 1.19
CA ASN A 129 -11.26 6.86 1.27
C ASN A 129 -11.48 6.36 2.70
N LEU A 130 -10.88 7.03 3.69
CA LEU A 130 -11.19 6.78 5.10
C LEU A 130 -12.65 7.09 5.40
N ASP A 131 -13.13 8.28 5.02
CA ASP A 131 -14.50 8.71 5.27
C ASP A 131 -15.54 7.74 4.66
N ARG A 132 -15.33 7.31 3.42
CA ARG A 132 -16.20 6.30 2.76
C ARG A 132 -16.24 4.99 3.54
N PHE A 133 -15.12 4.53 4.06
CA PHE A 133 -15.07 3.30 4.87
C PHE A 133 -15.83 3.47 6.19
N LEU A 134 -15.66 4.63 6.87
CA LEU A 134 -16.42 4.94 8.09
C LEU A 134 -17.92 5.06 7.82
N GLN A 135 -18.32 5.64 6.69
CA GLN A 135 -19.73 5.71 6.27
C GLN A 135 -20.31 4.31 6.01
N LEU A 136 -19.55 3.39 5.40
CA LEU A 136 -19.97 1.98 5.26
C LEU A 136 -20.30 1.38 6.63
N LEU A 137 -19.37 1.48 7.59
CA LEU A 137 -19.53 0.90 8.92
C LEU A 137 -20.67 1.58 9.72
N GLY A 138 -20.79 2.91 9.62
CA GLY A 138 -21.90 3.64 10.22
C GLY A 138 -23.25 3.22 9.62
N GLY A 139 -23.32 2.99 8.31
CA GLY A 139 -24.51 2.55 7.59
C GLY A 139 -25.01 1.15 7.98
N ILE A 140 -24.18 0.32 8.59
CA ILE A 140 -24.56 -0.98 9.15
C ILE A 140 -24.77 -0.94 10.68
N GLY A 141 -24.65 0.24 11.32
CA GLY A 141 -24.93 0.41 12.75
C GLY A 141 -23.69 0.41 13.65
N ILE A 142 -22.47 0.43 13.11
CA ILE A 142 -21.25 0.53 13.92
C ILE A 142 -21.01 1.98 14.35
N GLY A 143 -20.85 2.22 15.64
CA GLY A 143 -20.52 3.54 16.16
C GLY A 143 -19.14 4.03 15.70
N LEU A 144 -18.96 5.35 15.55
CA LEU A 144 -17.77 5.96 14.96
C LEU A 144 -16.45 5.55 15.64
N SER A 145 -16.43 5.40 16.97
CA SER A 145 -15.22 4.97 17.69
C SER A 145 -14.79 3.57 17.30
N ALA A 146 -15.73 2.62 17.26
CA ALA A 146 -15.49 1.25 16.83
C ALA A 146 -15.11 1.18 15.33
N ALA A 147 -15.77 2.00 14.49
CA ALA A 147 -15.45 2.10 13.06
C ALA A 147 -13.99 2.56 12.82
N LEU A 148 -13.51 3.56 13.57
CA LEU A 148 -12.12 4.02 13.52
C LEU A 148 -11.14 2.93 13.99
N GLU A 149 -11.49 2.18 15.01
CA GLU A 149 -10.70 1.06 15.52
C GLU A 149 -10.58 -0.05 14.47
N VAL A 150 -11.70 -0.47 13.89
CA VAL A 150 -11.74 -1.46 12.80
C VAL A 150 -10.89 -1.02 11.62
N HIS A 151 -11.02 0.25 11.18
CA HIS A 151 -10.20 0.78 10.08
C HIS A 151 -8.70 0.75 10.41
N ARG A 152 -8.32 1.08 11.65
CA ARG A 152 -6.93 1.03 12.11
C ARG A 152 -6.39 -0.40 12.07
N HIS A 153 -7.15 -1.37 12.58
CA HIS A 153 -6.76 -2.78 12.55
C HIS A 153 -6.60 -3.28 11.11
N LEU A 154 -7.58 -2.98 10.24
CA LEU A 154 -7.50 -3.35 8.82
C LEU A 154 -6.27 -2.74 8.15
N SER A 155 -6.01 -1.46 8.36
CA SER A 155 -4.88 -0.75 7.74
C SER A 155 -3.53 -1.32 8.19
N LEU A 156 -3.37 -1.59 9.48
CA LEU A 156 -2.16 -2.21 10.03
C LEU A 156 -1.98 -3.65 9.52
N LEU A 157 -3.08 -4.42 9.44
CA LEU A 157 -3.07 -5.78 8.88
C LEU A 157 -2.58 -5.76 7.43
N VAL A 158 -3.18 -4.92 6.59
CA VAL A 158 -2.81 -4.85 5.16
C VAL A 158 -1.37 -4.37 5.00
N LEU A 159 -0.95 -3.35 5.76
CA LEU A 159 0.41 -2.83 5.72
C LEU A 159 1.44 -3.90 6.13
N SER A 160 1.21 -4.56 7.27
CA SER A 160 2.12 -5.59 7.76
C SER A 160 2.19 -6.79 6.82
N PHE A 161 1.05 -7.21 6.26
CA PHE A 161 1.02 -8.30 5.30
C PHE A 161 1.80 -7.98 4.02
N ALA A 162 1.60 -6.77 3.47
CA ALA A 162 2.33 -6.34 2.27
C ALA A 162 3.85 -6.30 2.48
N LEU A 163 4.31 -5.83 3.65
CA LEU A 163 5.74 -5.70 3.96
C LEU A 163 6.39 -7.01 4.40
N VAL A 164 5.68 -7.86 5.15
CA VAL A 164 6.26 -9.05 5.78
C VAL A 164 6.03 -10.32 4.94
N VAL A 165 4.94 -10.38 4.18
CA VAL A 165 4.57 -11.55 3.38
C VAL A 165 4.76 -11.29 1.88
N ASP A 166 4.07 -10.28 1.33
CA ASP A 166 4.07 -10.06 -0.12
C ASP A 166 5.44 -9.60 -0.64
N LEU A 167 6.10 -8.64 0.02
CA LEU A 167 7.39 -8.12 -0.43
C LEU A 167 8.50 -9.18 -0.41
N PRO A 168 8.69 -9.98 0.65
CA PRO A 168 9.64 -11.08 0.64
C PRO A 168 9.30 -12.17 -0.38
N ALA A 169 8.01 -12.50 -0.57
CA ALA A 169 7.57 -13.50 -1.54
C ALA A 169 7.89 -13.09 -2.98
N ALA A 170 7.74 -11.81 -3.31
CA ALA A 170 8.08 -11.27 -4.63
C ALA A 170 9.58 -11.33 -4.96
N HIS A 171 10.45 -11.37 -3.94
CA HIS A 171 11.91 -11.41 -4.09
C HIS A 171 12.53 -12.78 -3.75
N ALA A 172 11.72 -13.76 -3.32
CA ALA A 172 12.23 -15.06 -2.92
C ALA A 172 12.66 -15.88 -4.14
N THR A 173 13.91 -16.34 -4.13
CA THR A 173 14.42 -17.37 -5.04
C THR A 173 14.11 -18.79 -4.55
N THR A 174 13.66 -18.90 -3.30
CA THR A 174 13.31 -20.16 -2.62
C THR A 174 11.93 -19.98 -2.00
N ASP A 175 11.13 -21.03 -2.03
CA ASP A 175 9.81 -21.03 -1.41
C ASP A 175 9.94 -20.79 0.11
N ARG A 176 9.62 -19.57 0.55
CA ARG A 176 9.58 -19.14 1.96
C ARG A 176 8.16 -19.26 2.54
N SER A 177 7.30 -20.00 1.87
CA SER A 177 5.90 -20.13 2.26
C SER A 177 5.71 -20.89 3.58
N THR A 178 6.71 -21.65 4.02
CA THR A 178 6.66 -22.40 5.27
C THR A 178 7.12 -21.57 6.45
N LEU A 179 6.30 -21.51 7.50
CA LEU A 179 6.68 -20.89 8.79
C LEU A 179 7.89 -21.59 9.42
N VAL A 180 8.01 -22.90 9.18
CA VAL A 180 9.07 -23.77 9.73
C VAL A 180 9.74 -24.52 8.57
N PRO A 181 10.85 -23.98 8.01
CA PRO A 181 11.61 -24.68 6.99
C PRO A 181 12.18 -26.02 7.48
N ASP A 182 12.15 -27.04 6.63
CA ASP A 182 12.70 -28.37 6.95
C ASP A 182 14.17 -28.32 7.38
N THR A 183 14.93 -27.37 6.83
CA THR A 183 16.34 -27.15 7.20
C THR A 183 16.50 -26.77 8.66
N TRP A 184 15.54 -26.04 9.25
CA TRP A 184 15.57 -25.67 10.67
C TRP A 184 15.29 -26.88 11.55
N LEU A 185 14.32 -27.71 11.16
CA LEU A 185 14.00 -28.95 11.88
C LEU A 185 15.13 -29.97 11.83
N ALA A 186 15.81 -30.06 10.68
CA ALA A 186 16.97 -30.94 10.51
C ALA A 186 18.17 -30.49 11.33
N ALA A 187 18.42 -29.17 11.41
CA ALA A 187 19.51 -28.60 12.20
C ALA A 187 19.34 -28.81 13.73
N HIS A 188 18.11 -29.09 14.17
CA HIS A 188 17.75 -29.25 15.59
C HIS A 188 16.92 -30.54 15.78
N ALA A 189 17.47 -31.66 15.31
CA ALA A 189 16.80 -32.97 15.36
C ALA A 189 16.58 -33.49 16.79
N ASP A 190 17.39 -33.02 17.74
CA ASP A 190 17.40 -33.35 19.16
C ASP A 190 16.34 -32.60 19.99
N LEU A 191 15.74 -31.54 19.44
CA LEU A 191 14.70 -30.80 20.17
C LEU A 191 13.37 -31.57 20.19
N ASP A 192 12.77 -31.63 21.38
CA ASP A 192 11.39 -32.14 21.56
C ASP A 192 10.38 -31.05 21.20
N ILE A 193 9.98 -31.00 19.90
CA ILE A 193 9.07 -30.02 19.31
C ILE A 193 8.01 -30.71 18.46
N PRO A 194 7.20 -31.64 19.00
CA PRO A 194 6.29 -32.46 18.22
C PRO A 194 5.27 -31.64 17.42
N ALA A 195 4.68 -30.60 18.02
CA ALA A 195 3.69 -29.74 17.36
C ALA A 195 4.28 -29.01 16.13
N LEU A 196 5.52 -28.51 16.19
CA LEU A 196 6.17 -27.89 15.06
C LEU A 196 6.50 -28.89 13.93
N ARG A 197 6.89 -30.12 14.30
CA ARG A 197 7.14 -31.20 13.34
C ARG A 197 5.87 -31.61 12.62
N GLU A 198 4.74 -31.69 13.32
CA GLU A 198 3.43 -31.95 12.74
C GLU A 198 2.98 -30.77 11.84
N ALA A 199 3.11 -29.53 12.34
CA ALA A 199 2.75 -28.33 11.60
C ALA A 199 3.53 -28.18 10.28
N ALA A 200 4.81 -28.60 10.24
CA ALA A 200 5.63 -28.56 9.03
C ALA A 200 5.14 -29.50 7.92
N GLN A 201 4.29 -30.49 8.23
CA GLN A 201 3.68 -31.40 7.25
C GLN A 201 2.36 -30.84 6.68
N LEU A 202 1.83 -29.76 7.25
CA LEU A 202 0.58 -29.16 6.77
C LEU A 202 0.81 -28.42 5.44
N PRO A 203 -0.17 -28.47 4.52
CA PRO A 203 -0.08 -27.72 3.28
C PRO A 203 -0.08 -26.21 3.58
N VAL A 204 0.84 -25.49 2.96
CA VAL A 204 0.94 -24.04 3.12
C VAL A 204 -0.09 -23.37 2.21
N PRO A 205 -1.01 -22.53 2.76
CA PRO A 205 -1.95 -21.78 1.95
C PRO A 205 -1.22 -20.77 1.06
N THR A 206 -1.79 -20.44 -0.09
CA THR A 206 -1.30 -19.33 -0.92
C THR A 206 -1.33 -18.01 -0.15
N THR A 207 -0.51 -17.03 -0.53
CA THR A 207 -0.51 -15.71 0.09
C THR A 207 -1.88 -15.03 0.00
N ASP A 208 -2.65 -15.29 -1.06
CA ASP A 208 -4.01 -14.77 -1.19
C ASP A 208 -4.97 -15.41 -0.20
N THR A 209 -4.88 -16.74 -0.02
CA THR A 209 -5.66 -17.46 0.99
C THR A 209 -5.32 -17.00 2.40
N GLN A 210 -4.04 -16.81 2.72
CA GLN A 210 -3.60 -16.29 4.02
C GLN A 210 -4.14 -14.87 4.27
N PHE A 211 -4.09 -14.01 3.24
CA PHE A 211 -4.64 -12.66 3.36
C PHE A 211 -6.15 -12.67 3.61
N ASP A 212 -6.91 -13.47 2.86
CA ASP A 212 -8.36 -13.58 3.03
C ASP A 212 -8.74 -14.13 4.42
N GLN A 213 -7.96 -15.06 4.96
CA GLN A 213 -8.13 -15.55 6.33
C GLN A 213 -7.93 -14.42 7.36
N LEU A 214 -6.92 -13.56 7.18
CA LEU A 214 -6.70 -12.42 8.05
C LEU A 214 -7.80 -11.37 7.94
N VAL A 215 -8.30 -11.08 6.73
CA VAL A 215 -9.44 -10.18 6.52
C VAL A 215 -10.69 -10.73 7.19
N SER A 216 -10.90 -12.06 7.22
CA SER A 216 -12.02 -12.69 7.91
C SER A 216 -12.03 -12.42 9.42
N VAL A 217 -10.86 -12.23 10.05
CA VAL A 217 -10.76 -11.84 11.47
C VAL A 217 -11.30 -10.42 11.69
N VAL A 218 -11.02 -9.49 10.78
CA VAL A 218 -11.57 -8.12 10.86
C VAL A 218 -13.10 -8.14 10.63
N ILE A 219 -13.57 -8.96 9.70
CA ILE A 219 -15.02 -9.16 9.49
C ILE A 219 -15.70 -9.74 10.74
N ALA A 220 -15.07 -10.70 11.41
CA ALA A 220 -15.56 -11.26 12.67
C ALA A 220 -15.62 -10.21 13.79
N GLN A 221 -14.62 -9.31 13.86
CA GLN A 221 -14.64 -8.18 14.78
C GLN A 221 -15.85 -7.26 14.52
N ILE A 222 -16.13 -6.93 13.26
CA ILE A 222 -17.30 -6.11 12.89
C ILE A 222 -18.60 -6.80 13.32
N ARG A 223 -18.76 -8.10 13.05
CA ARG A 223 -19.92 -8.88 13.51
C ARG A 223 -20.11 -8.81 15.02
N SER A 224 -19.03 -8.98 15.80
CA SER A 224 -19.08 -8.88 17.25
C SER A 224 -19.55 -7.51 17.74
N HIS A 225 -19.20 -6.42 17.07
CA HIS A 225 -19.73 -5.09 17.39
C HIS A 225 -21.23 -4.97 17.08
N LEU A 226 -21.69 -5.55 15.98
CA LEU A 226 -23.13 -5.55 15.60
C LEU A 226 -23.96 -6.32 16.62
N ASP A 227 -23.50 -7.52 17.02
CA ASP A 227 -24.18 -8.37 18.01
C ASP A 227 -24.27 -7.69 19.37
N ALA A 228 -23.22 -6.94 19.77
CA ALA A 228 -23.20 -6.20 21.04
C ALA A 228 -24.10 -4.95 21.05
N SER A 229 -24.55 -4.49 19.89
CA SER A 229 -25.39 -3.28 19.71
C SER A 229 -26.88 -3.62 19.59
N THR A 230 -27.24 -4.90 19.54
CA THR A 230 -28.61 -5.44 19.47
C THR A 230 -29.09 -5.86 20.84
#